data_f32188952f817aee091b56318f5f262f
#
_entry.id   f32188952f817aee091b56318f5f262f
#
_cell.length_a   1.000
_cell.length_b   1.000
_cell.length_c   1.000
_cell.angle_alpha   90.00
_cell.angle_beta   90.00
_cell.angle_gamma   90.00
#
_symmetry.space_group_name_H-M   'P 1'
#
loop_
_entity.id
_entity.type
_entity.pdbx_description
1 polymer ?
#
loop_
_entity_poly.entity_id
_entity_poly.type
_entity_poly.pdbx_seq_one_letter_code
_entity_poly.pdbx_strand_id
1 'polypeptide(L)'
;MGRRGLWKKGLLPAGAFALLCLLWPAFAGKAAKWISIPAAGLLAGISGKFPVPVFGILALLALAGLIFGKGRRGGIAFCIAAAYVLLWLPPTNAPTATYPRAGQARTEALCRALAEELAQTGRQAVSLSEGLIQAQAAMNTPARPKAARFPAWLRRLKAAGMYVPFTGEALVDPSRSAAGLPFTAAHELAHMLGAGNEGAANVAAYAACVDYGAAAGYSARLWALKYAMGRLTDANWVYALLSRETAEDLAQIPWAGGGGEYDTLVDYLCASVS
;
A
#
# COMPACT_ATOMS: atom_id res chain seq x y z
N MET A 1 -2.82 -40.60 21.03
CA MET A 1 -2.05 -39.34 21.18
C MET A 1 -2.86 -38.21 20.53
N GLY A 2 -3.48 -37.34 21.32
CA GLY A 2 -4.53 -36.47 20.86
C GLY A 2 -4.01 -35.28 20.04
N ARG A 3 -4.72 -34.91 18.97
CA ARG A 3 -4.54 -33.74 18.10
C ARG A 3 -4.43 -32.37 18.83
N ARG A 4 -4.60 -32.32 20.17
CA ARG A 4 -4.64 -31.09 20.98
C ARG A 4 -3.29 -30.40 21.22
N GLY A 5 -2.18 -30.91 20.72
CA GLY A 5 -0.84 -30.38 21.02
C GLY A 5 0.02 -29.96 19.82
N LEU A 6 -0.41 -30.24 18.58
CA LEU A 6 0.43 -30.01 17.39
C LEU A 6 0.79 -28.54 17.17
N TRP A 7 -0.15 -27.62 17.41
CA TRP A 7 0.07 -26.18 17.27
C TRP A 7 1.04 -25.63 18.33
N LYS A 8 1.11 -26.25 19.53
CA LYS A 8 2.06 -25.87 20.59
C LYS A 8 3.53 -26.12 20.17
N LYS A 9 3.77 -27.13 19.34
CA LYS A 9 5.12 -27.43 18.83
C LYS A 9 5.58 -26.41 17.78
N GLY A 10 4.67 -25.67 17.15
CA GLY A 10 4.98 -24.60 16.20
C GLY A 10 5.26 -23.25 16.84
N LEU A 11 4.91 -23.03 18.12
CA LEU A 11 5.08 -21.74 18.79
C LEU A 11 6.54 -21.32 18.93
N LEU A 12 7.43 -22.25 19.31
CA LEU A 12 8.86 -21.98 19.49
C LEU A 12 9.53 -21.57 18.17
N PRO A 13 9.42 -22.34 17.06
CA PRO A 13 10.04 -21.94 15.81
C PRO A 13 9.41 -20.66 15.20
N ALA A 14 8.10 -20.45 15.34
CA ALA A 14 7.46 -19.22 14.90
C ALA A 14 7.92 -17.99 15.70
N GLY A 15 8.08 -18.15 17.01
CA GLY A 15 8.62 -17.10 17.89
C GLY A 15 10.08 -16.78 17.59
N ALA A 16 10.91 -17.80 17.35
CA ALA A 16 12.32 -17.62 16.98
C ALA A 16 12.44 -16.91 15.62
N PHE A 17 11.64 -17.31 14.63
CA PHE A 17 11.60 -16.65 13.32
C PHE A 17 11.17 -15.18 13.44
N ALA A 18 10.11 -14.89 14.21
CA ALA A 18 9.66 -13.54 14.48
C ALA A 18 10.76 -12.68 15.12
N LEU A 19 11.44 -13.23 16.13
CA LEU A 19 12.54 -12.56 16.83
C LEU A 19 13.71 -12.25 15.87
N LEU A 20 14.08 -13.19 15.00
CA LEU A 20 15.10 -12.98 13.98
C LEU A 20 14.71 -11.87 12.99
N CYS A 21 13.45 -11.82 12.55
CA CYS A 21 12.97 -10.76 11.69
C CYS A 21 13.00 -9.38 12.37
N LEU A 22 12.68 -9.32 13.66
CA LEU A 22 12.65 -8.07 14.44
C LEU A 22 14.06 -7.54 14.74
N LEU A 23 14.99 -8.44 15.09
CA LEU A 23 16.33 -8.07 15.55
C LEU A 23 17.38 -7.99 14.44
N TRP A 24 17.10 -8.59 13.28
CA TRP A 24 18.06 -8.66 12.18
C TRP A 24 17.44 -8.29 10.83
N PRO A 25 17.45 -6.99 10.44
CA PRO A 25 16.83 -6.51 9.21
C PRO A 25 17.30 -7.20 7.93
N ALA A 26 18.59 -7.58 7.85
CA ALA A 26 19.10 -8.33 6.71
C ALA A 26 18.50 -9.74 6.59
N PHE A 27 18.19 -10.40 7.72
CA PHE A 27 17.45 -11.66 7.73
C PHE A 27 16.00 -11.43 7.30
N ALA A 28 15.36 -10.38 7.80
CA ALA A 28 14.00 -10.00 7.39
C ALA A 28 13.91 -9.77 5.88
N GLY A 29 14.88 -9.07 5.29
CA GLY A 29 14.97 -8.87 3.84
C GLY A 29 15.07 -10.17 3.04
N LYS A 30 15.91 -11.12 3.51
CA LYS A 30 15.99 -12.46 2.89
C LYS A 30 14.70 -13.23 3.05
N ALA A 31 14.09 -13.22 4.23
CA ALA A 31 12.83 -13.89 4.51
C ALA A 31 11.68 -13.28 3.66
N ALA A 32 11.63 -11.95 3.50
CA ALA A 32 10.69 -11.29 2.60
C ALA A 32 10.85 -11.79 1.17
N LYS A 33 12.07 -11.79 0.63
CA LYS A 33 12.38 -12.20 -0.74
C LYS A 33 12.02 -13.66 -1.02
N TRP A 34 12.35 -14.57 -0.10
CA TRP A 34 12.26 -16.01 -0.35
C TRP A 34 10.97 -16.66 0.19
N ILE A 35 10.25 -16.01 1.08
CA ILE A 35 9.04 -16.55 1.72
C ILE A 35 7.83 -15.66 1.45
N SER A 36 7.87 -14.40 1.95
CA SER A 36 6.66 -13.56 1.99
C SER A 36 6.19 -13.14 0.60
N ILE A 37 7.10 -12.64 -0.25
CA ILE A 37 6.75 -12.17 -1.60
C ILE A 37 6.26 -13.31 -2.50
N PRO A 38 6.95 -14.48 -2.59
CA PRO A 38 6.42 -15.61 -3.35
C PRO A 38 5.07 -16.13 -2.84
N ALA A 39 4.90 -16.19 -1.50
CA ALA A 39 3.63 -16.60 -0.91
C ALA A 39 2.52 -15.59 -1.21
N ALA A 40 2.80 -14.29 -1.14
CA ALA A 40 1.85 -13.24 -1.52
C ALA A 40 1.44 -13.35 -2.99
N GLY A 41 2.38 -13.58 -3.89
CA GLY A 41 2.11 -13.80 -5.32
C GLY A 41 1.23 -15.03 -5.58
N LEU A 42 1.50 -16.14 -4.88
CA LEU A 42 0.65 -17.34 -4.97
C LEU A 42 -0.77 -17.07 -4.45
N LEU A 43 -0.90 -16.44 -3.29
CA LEU A 43 -2.18 -16.08 -2.70
C LEU A 43 -2.96 -15.11 -3.60
N ALA A 44 -2.29 -14.10 -4.16
CA ALA A 44 -2.88 -13.16 -5.12
C ALA A 44 -3.36 -13.88 -6.39
N GLY A 45 -2.60 -14.86 -6.89
CA GLY A 45 -2.99 -15.71 -8.03
C GLY A 45 -4.24 -16.53 -7.75
N ILE A 46 -4.39 -17.05 -6.54
CA ILE A 46 -5.57 -17.79 -6.10
C ILE A 46 -6.76 -16.84 -5.91
N SER A 47 -6.59 -15.78 -5.11
CA SER A 47 -7.66 -14.82 -4.82
C SER A 47 -8.10 -14.05 -6.07
N GLY A 48 -7.18 -13.82 -7.02
CA GLY A 48 -7.43 -13.14 -8.30
C GLY A 48 -8.42 -13.87 -9.22
N LYS A 49 -8.66 -15.17 -9.01
CA LYS A 49 -9.70 -15.94 -9.72
C LYS A 49 -11.12 -15.58 -9.30
N PHE A 50 -11.27 -14.91 -8.18
CA PHE A 50 -12.57 -14.50 -7.66
C PHE A 50 -12.81 -13.00 -7.97
N PRO A 51 -14.00 -12.63 -8.50
CA PRO A 51 -14.32 -11.25 -8.85
C PRO A 51 -14.57 -10.36 -7.61
N VAL A 52 -14.72 -10.98 -6.43
CA VAL A 52 -14.95 -10.30 -5.15
C VAL A 52 -13.79 -10.54 -4.19
N PRO A 53 -13.56 -9.62 -3.22
CA PRO A 53 -12.56 -9.83 -2.18
C PRO A 53 -12.84 -11.09 -1.36
N VAL A 54 -11.85 -11.98 -1.31
CA VAL A 54 -11.94 -13.25 -0.55
C VAL A 54 -11.69 -13.02 0.93
N PHE A 55 -10.91 -11.98 1.27
CA PHE A 55 -10.57 -11.65 2.66
C PHE A 55 -11.80 -11.54 3.57
N GLY A 56 -12.84 -10.83 3.15
CA GLY A 56 -14.05 -10.66 3.96
C GLY A 56 -14.71 -12.00 4.30
N ILE A 57 -14.75 -12.93 3.36
CA ILE A 57 -15.31 -14.28 3.56
C ILE A 57 -14.46 -15.05 4.57
N LEU A 58 -13.14 -15.07 4.38
CA LEU A 58 -12.22 -15.78 5.28
C LEU A 58 -12.23 -15.18 6.69
N ALA A 59 -12.32 -13.85 6.82
CA ALA A 59 -12.41 -13.18 8.11
C ALA A 59 -13.69 -13.58 8.88
N LEU A 60 -14.83 -13.65 8.19
CA LEU A 60 -16.09 -14.11 8.78
C LEU A 60 -16.01 -15.58 9.20
N LEU A 61 -15.45 -16.45 8.38
CA LEU A 61 -15.25 -17.86 8.70
C LEU A 61 -14.28 -18.05 9.89
N ALA A 62 -13.20 -17.30 9.95
CA ALA A 62 -12.26 -17.31 11.07
C ALA A 62 -12.94 -16.83 12.35
N LEU A 63 -13.72 -15.75 12.30
CA LEU A 63 -14.49 -15.22 13.43
C LEU A 63 -15.52 -16.25 13.93
N ALA A 64 -16.29 -16.84 13.02
CA ALA A 64 -17.22 -17.91 13.36
C ALA A 64 -16.51 -19.11 14.01
N GLY A 65 -15.36 -19.52 13.47
CA GLY A 65 -14.53 -20.57 14.08
C GLY A 65 -14.01 -20.23 15.47
N LEU A 66 -13.67 -18.97 15.73
CA LEU A 66 -13.28 -18.49 17.05
C LEU A 66 -14.45 -18.44 18.05
N ILE A 67 -15.65 -18.10 17.59
CA ILE A 67 -16.83 -18.02 18.44
C ILE A 67 -17.40 -19.41 18.75
N PHE A 68 -17.62 -20.22 17.71
CA PHE A 68 -18.35 -21.48 17.80
C PHE A 68 -17.46 -22.73 17.87
N GLY A 69 -16.18 -22.62 17.48
CA GLY A 69 -15.25 -23.74 17.38
C GLY A 69 -14.66 -24.18 18.73
N LYS A 70 -15.48 -24.67 19.65
CA LYS A 70 -15.02 -25.19 20.95
C LYS A 70 -13.89 -26.21 20.74
N GLY A 71 -12.73 -26.00 21.41
CA GLY A 71 -11.55 -26.86 21.31
C GLY A 71 -10.63 -26.61 20.09
N ARG A 72 -11.03 -25.78 19.12
CA ARG A 72 -10.21 -25.43 17.93
C ARG A 72 -9.69 -23.99 17.95
N ARG A 73 -10.15 -23.16 18.88
CA ARG A 73 -9.82 -21.72 18.97
C ARG A 73 -8.33 -21.45 18.98
N GLY A 74 -7.58 -22.20 19.80
CA GLY A 74 -6.11 -22.05 19.87
C GLY A 74 -5.40 -22.38 18.56
N GLY A 75 -5.86 -23.38 17.81
CA GLY A 75 -5.33 -23.71 16.49
C GLY A 75 -5.60 -22.63 15.46
N ILE A 76 -6.82 -22.09 15.43
CA ILE A 76 -7.21 -21.00 14.51
C ILE A 76 -6.37 -19.74 14.82
N ALA A 77 -6.30 -19.34 16.08
CA ALA A 77 -5.49 -18.19 16.50
C ALA A 77 -4.00 -18.38 16.15
N PHE A 78 -3.46 -19.58 16.35
CA PHE A 78 -2.09 -19.89 15.95
C PHE A 78 -1.89 -19.77 14.43
N CYS A 79 -2.79 -20.30 13.60
CA CYS A 79 -2.67 -20.18 12.14
C CYS A 79 -2.70 -18.72 11.68
N ILE A 80 -3.57 -17.88 12.26
CA ILE A 80 -3.62 -16.44 11.97
C ILE A 80 -2.29 -15.78 12.35
N ALA A 81 -1.80 -16.03 13.56
CA ALA A 81 -0.54 -15.47 14.05
C ALA A 81 0.66 -15.94 13.21
N ALA A 82 0.73 -17.23 12.88
CA ALA A 82 1.79 -17.77 12.04
C ALA A 82 1.77 -17.18 10.63
N ALA A 83 0.60 -17.04 10.04
CA ALA A 83 0.46 -16.39 8.73
C ALA A 83 0.91 -14.91 8.77
N TYR A 84 0.54 -14.17 9.81
CA TYR A 84 1.02 -12.79 10.02
C TYR A 84 2.56 -12.75 10.12
N VAL A 85 3.14 -13.61 10.95
CA VAL A 85 4.59 -13.69 11.17
C VAL A 85 5.33 -14.04 9.87
N LEU A 86 4.79 -14.92 9.04
CA LEU A 86 5.44 -15.35 7.80
C LEU A 86 5.24 -14.38 6.63
N LEU A 87 4.06 -13.76 6.53
CA LEU A 87 3.68 -12.99 5.35
C LEU A 87 3.90 -11.49 5.50
N TRP A 88 3.75 -10.95 6.71
CA TRP A 88 3.79 -9.51 6.95
C TRP A 88 5.05 -9.05 7.69
N LEU A 89 5.46 -9.76 8.72
CA LEU A 89 6.58 -9.33 9.56
C LEU A 89 7.91 -9.18 8.79
N PRO A 90 8.31 -10.09 7.85
CA PRO A 90 9.57 -9.94 7.13
C PRO A 90 9.63 -8.69 6.24
N PRO A 91 8.63 -8.37 5.39
CA PRO A 91 8.66 -7.15 4.59
C PRO A 91 8.75 -5.88 5.45
N THR A 92 7.97 -5.79 6.54
CA THR A 92 7.94 -4.60 7.40
C THR A 92 9.24 -4.32 8.15
N ASN A 93 10.08 -5.34 8.34
CA ASN A 93 11.39 -5.22 9.00
C ASN A 93 12.57 -5.34 8.02
N ALA A 94 12.30 -5.46 6.72
CA ALA A 94 13.34 -5.45 5.70
C ALA A 94 13.97 -4.05 5.58
N PRO A 95 15.27 -3.96 5.25
CA PRO A 95 15.90 -2.69 4.98
C PRO A 95 15.20 -1.97 3.81
N THR A 96 14.95 -0.68 3.99
CA THR A 96 14.37 0.19 2.95
C THR A 96 15.36 1.29 2.58
N ALA A 97 15.24 1.81 1.36
CA ALA A 97 16.03 2.94 0.93
C ALA A 97 15.70 4.18 1.78
N THR A 98 16.72 4.95 2.12
CA THR A 98 16.59 6.23 2.83
C THR A 98 17.10 7.34 1.92
N TYR A 99 16.48 8.51 2.00
CA TYR A 99 16.83 9.68 1.21
C TYR A 99 17.13 10.86 2.15
N PRO A 100 18.06 11.77 1.76
CA PRO A 100 18.32 12.97 2.52
C PRO A 100 17.05 13.81 2.66
N ARG A 101 16.75 14.26 3.88
CA ARG A 101 15.57 15.08 4.13
C ARG A 101 15.62 16.39 3.36
N ALA A 102 14.64 16.63 2.52
CA ALA A 102 14.51 17.86 1.76
C ALA A 102 14.10 19.03 2.67
N GLY A 103 14.75 20.18 2.51
CA GLY A 103 14.38 21.42 3.16
C GLY A 103 13.19 22.11 2.48
N GLN A 104 12.67 23.16 3.13
CA GLN A 104 11.52 23.94 2.69
C GLN A 104 11.64 24.39 1.22
N ALA A 105 12.75 25.02 0.85
CA ALA A 105 12.95 25.57 -0.50
C ALA A 105 12.91 24.48 -1.60
N ARG A 106 13.49 23.29 -1.36
CA ARG A 106 13.42 22.16 -2.30
C ARG A 106 12.01 21.61 -2.41
N THR A 107 11.29 21.55 -1.29
CA THR A 107 9.89 21.10 -1.28
C THR A 107 8.97 22.08 -2.03
N GLU A 108 9.21 23.39 -1.90
CA GLU A 108 8.50 24.42 -2.67
C GLU A 108 8.77 24.30 -4.17
N ALA A 109 10.05 24.11 -4.55
CA ALA A 109 10.43 23.89 -5.95
C ALA A 109 9.76 22.63 -6.54
N LEU A 110 9.72 21.53 -5.76
CA LEU A 110 9.01 20.31 -6.15
C LEU A 110 7.51 20.56 -6.34
N CYS A 111 6.86 21.29 -5.42
CA CYS A 111 5.43 21.63 -5.57
C CYS A 111 5.16 22.43 -6.84
N ARG A 112 6.04 23.40 -7.21
CA ARG A 112 5.91 24.16 -8.46
C ARG A 112 6.04 23.25 -9.68
N ALA A 113 7.08 22.40 -9.72
CA ALA A 113 7.31 21.48 -10.83
C ALA A 113 6.12 20.51 -11.01
N LEU A 114 5.64 19.90 -9.94
CA LEU A 114 4.49 19.00 -9.99
C LEU A 114 3.20 19.71 -10.42
N ALA A 115 2.97 20.96 -9.97
CA ALA A 115 1.80 21.75 -10.37
C ALA A 115 1.86 22.13 -11.87
N GLU A 116 3.06 22.47 -12.38
CA GLU A 116 3.27 22.76 -13.81
C GLU A 116 3.04 21.51 -14.66
N GLU A 117 3.58 20.34 -14.25
CA GLU A 117 3.36 19.07 -14.95
C GLU A 117 1.87 18.68 -14.96
N LEU A 118 1.15 18.87 -13.86
CA LEU A 118 -0.28 18.63 -13.78
C LEU A 118 -1.09 19.58 -14.68
N ALA A 119 -0.67 20.85 -14.77
CA ALA A 119 -1.29 21.83 -15.68
C ALA A 119 -1.08 21.46 -17.14
N GLN A 120 0.12 20.97 -17.51
CA GLN A 120 0.43 20.52 -18.88
C GLN A 120 -0.29 19.22 -19.24
N THR A 121 -0.39 18.27 -18.32
CA THR A 121 -1.07 16.98 -18.55
C THR A 121 -2.58 17.14 -18.64
N GLY A 122 -3.12 18.13 -17.94
CA GLY A 122 -4.56 18.31 -17.76
C GLY A 122 -5.20 17.18 -16.94
N ARG A 123 -6.47 17.36 -16.61
CA ARG A 123 -7.23 16.39 -15.80
C ARG A 123 -7.36 15.04 -16.50
N GLN A 124 -7.04 13.97 -15.79
CA GLN A 124 -7.09 12.58 -16.27
C GLN A 124 -7.88 11.72 -15.27
N ALA A 125 -9.20 11.84 -15.27
CA ALA A 125 -10.05 10.94 -14.49
C ALA A 125 -10.35 9.66 -15.28
N VAL A 126 -10.32 8.53 -14.60
CA VAL A 126 -10.64 7.21 -15.16
C VAL A 126 -11.76 6.54 -14.38
N SER A 127 -12.42 5.57 -15.01
CA SER A 127 -13.34 4.70 -14.28
C SER A 127 -12.57 3.83 -13.25
N LEU A 128 -13.30 3.32 -12.26
CA LEU A 128 -12.74 2.42 -11.26
C LEU A 128 -12.00 1.24 -11.92
N SER A 129 -12.62 0.59 -12.91
CA SER A 129 -12.04 -0.57 -13.60
C SER A 129 -10.77 -0.22 -14.36
N GLU A 130 -10.75 0.90 -15.06
CA GLU A 130 -9.56 1.36 -15.78
C GLU A 130 -8.42 1.71 -14.84
N GLY A 131 -8.72 2.42 -13.73
CA GLY A 131 -7.71 2.76 -12.73
C GLY A 131 -7.04 1.52 -12.13
N LEU A 132 -7.82 0.47 -11.83
CA LEU A 132 -7.28 -0.81 -11.34
C LEU A 132 -6.43 -1.52 -12.39
N ILE A 133 -6.87 -1.53 -13.67
CA ILE A 133 -6.12 -2.13 -14.78
C ILE A 133 -4.80 -1.37 -15.01
N GLN A 134 -4.83 -0.05 -15.01
CA GLN A 134 -3.62 0.77 -15.20
C GLN A 134 -2.62 0.56 -14.06
N ALA A 135 -3.08 0.50 -12.81
CA ALA A 135 -2.22 0.22 -11.67
C ALA A 135 -1.56 -1.17 -11.77
N GLN A 136 -2.34 -2.19 -12.14
CA GLN A 136 -1.83 -3.55 -12.36
C GLN A 136 -0.75 -3.58 -13.44
N ALA A 137 -1.01 -2.93 -14.56
CA ALA A 137 -0.09 -2.91 -15.69
C ALA A 137 1.16 -2.08 -15.40
N ALA A 138 1.03 -0.91 -14.75
CA ALA A 138 2.16 -0.08 -14.30
C ALA A 138 3.09 -0.86 -13.35
N MET A 139 2.52 -1.59 -12.40
CA MET A 139 3.27 -2.42 -11.45
C MET A 139 3.80 -3.72 -12.06
N ASN A 140 3.53 -3.98 -13.36
CA ASN A 140 3.96 -5.18 -14.08
C ASN A 140 3.73 -6.48 -13.29
N THR A 141 2.53 -6.65 -12.76
CA THR A 141 2.16 -7.82 -11.93
C THR A 141 0.91 -8.52 -12.45
N PRO A 142 0.82 -9.87 -12.36
CA PRO A 142 -0.41 -10.58 -12.65
C PRO A 142 -1.49 -10.41 -11.58
N ALA A 143 -1.14 -9.88 -10.41
CA ALA A 143 -2.07 -9.66 -9.31
C ALA A 143 -3.05 -8.54 -9.63
N ARG A 144 -4.34 -8.79 -9.41
CA ARG A 144 -5.43 -7.84 -9.70
C ARG A 144 -5.85 -7.10 -8.45
N PRO A 145 -5.67 -5.77 -8.39
CA PRO A 145 -6.25 -4.99 -7.30
C PRO A 145 -7.78 -5.00 -7.41
N LYS A 146 -8.46 -4.88 -6.29
CA LYS A 146 -9.92 -5.01 -6.20
C LYS A 146 -10.54 -3.86 -5.43
N ALA A 147 -11.78 -3.53 -5.78
CA ALA A 147 -12.61 -2.64 -4.96
C ALA A 147 -13.04 -3.37 -3.67
N ALA A 148 -12.89 -2.70 -2.54
CA ALA A 148 -13.43 -3.19 -1.27
C ALA A 148 -14.96 -3.19 -1.33
N ARG A 149 -15.59 -4.34 -1.05
CA ARG A 149 -17.06 -4.48 -1.10
C ARG A 149 -17.76 -3.69 0.00
N PHE A 150 -17.12 -3.55 1.16
CA PHE A 150 -17.63 -2.81 2.31
C PHE A 150 -16.57 -1.78 2.76
N PRO A 151 -16.40 -0.65 2.05
CA PRO A 151 -15.29 0.26 2.28
C PRO A 151 -15.40 1.08 3.59
N ALA A 152 -16.50 1.00 4.31
CA ALA A 152 -16.70 1.75 5.55
C ALA A 152 -15.61 1.49 6.60
N TRP A 153 -15.04 0.28 6.64
CA TRP A 153 -13.95 -0.04 7.56
C TRP A 153 -12.62 0.62 7.15
N LEU A 154 -12.31 0.70 5.84
CA LEU A 154 -11.16 1.47 5.33
C LEU A 154 -11.29 2.95 5.71
N ARG A 155 -12.49 3.53 5.54
CA ARG A 155 -12.73 4.93 5.92
C ARG A 155 -12.56 5.17 7.42
N ARG A 156 -12.98 4.23 8.28
CA ARG A 156 -12.72 4.30 9.72
C ARG A 156 -11.24 4.27 10.06
N LEU A 157 -10.45 3.54 9.31
CA LEU A 157 -8.99 3.51 9.42
C LEU A 157 -8.31 4.70 8.72
N LYS A 158 -9.08 5.60 8.07
CA LYS A 158 -8.59 6.71 7.24
C LYS A 158 -7.70 6.25 6.08
N ALA A 159 -7.81 4.99 5.65
CA ALA A 159 -7.07 4.40 4.56
C ALA A 159 -7.81 4.55 3.23
N ALA A 160 -7.07 4.78 2.14
CA ALA A 160 -7.60 4.80 0.78
C ALA A 160 -7.62 3.39 0.17
N GLY A 161 -6.74 2.52 0.65
CA GLY A 161 -6.64 1.12 0.29
C GLY A 161 -6.09 0.28 1.43
N MET A 162 -5.86 -1.00 1.19
CA MET A 162 -5.18 -1.90 2.10
C MET A 162 -4.71 -3.16 1.37
N TYR A 163 -3.44 -3.47 1.52
CA TYR A 163 -2.93 -4.78 1.20
C TYR A 163 -3.26 -5.79 2.32
N VAL A 164 -3.80 -6.94 1.93
CA VAL A 164 -4.18 -8.02 2.86
C VAL A 164 -3.25 -9.22 2.68
N PRO A 165 -2.23 -9.40 3.53
CA PRO A 165 -1.22 -10.45 3.36
C PRO A 165 -1.79 -11.88 3.43
N PHE A 166 -2.90 -12.09 4.16
CA PHE A 166 -3.52 -13.41 4.32
C PHE A 166 -4.17 -13.96 3.04
N THR A 167 -4.51 -13.09 2.10
CA THR A 167 -5.13 -13.44 0.82
C THR A 167 -4.33 -12.93 -0.38
N GLY A 168 -3.28 -12.15 -0.15
CA GLY A 168 -2.52 -11.48 -1.21
C GLY A 168 -3.32 -10.41 -1.97
N GLU A 169 -4.41 -9.90 -1.39
CA GLU A 169 -5.29 -8.95 -2.06
C GLU A 169 -4.87 -7.50 -1.80
N ALA A 170 -4.75 -6.73 -2.88
CA ALA A 170 -4.67 -5.27 -2.85
C ALA A 170 -6.10 -4.72 -2.99
N LEU A 171 -6.62 -4.08 -1.94
CA LEU A 171 -7.99 -3.54 -1.88
C LEU A 171 -7.95 -2.03 -1.90
N VAL A 172 -8.87 -1.41 -2.64
CA VAL A 172 -9.05 0.06 -2.66
C VAL A 172 -10.47 0.45 -2.25
N ASP A 173 -10.63 1.63 -1.67
CA ASP A 173 -11.94 2.22 -1.39
C ASP A 173 -12.50 2.84 -2.68
N PRO A 174 -13.52 2.25 -3.32
CA PRO A 174 -14.08 2.75 -4.58
C PRO A 174 -14.84 4.07 -4.43
N SER A 175 -15.08 4.54 -3.21
CA SER A 175 -15.76 5.81 -2.93
C SER A 175 -14.80 7.00 -2.84
N ARG A 176 -13.48 6.76 -2.98
CA ARG A 176 -12.47 7.80 -2.99
C ARG A 176 -12.31 8.44 -4.38
N SER A 177 -11.44 9.44 -4.47
CA SER A 177 -11.19 10.15 -5.72
C SER A 177 -10.82 9.21 -6.86
N ALA A 178 -11.56 9.29 -7.97
CA ALA A 178 -11.24 8.56 -9.19
C ALA A 178 -9.86 8.94 -9.75
N ALA A 179 -9.49 10.21 -9.62
CA ALA A 179 -8.18 10.71 -10.05
C ALA A 179 -7.01 10.14 -9.23
N GLY A 180 -7.23 9.86 -7.95
CA GLY A 180 -6.21 9.27 -7.06
C GLY A 180 -6.13 7.74 -7.12
N LEU A 181 -7.06 7.08 -7.80
CA LEU A 181 -7.24 5.63 -7.74
C LEU A 181 -6.08 4.81 -8.33
N PRO A 182 -5.51 5.14 -9.50
CA PRO A 182 -4.39 4.38 -10.06
C PRO A 182 -3.20 4.30 -9.11
N PHE A 183 -2.79 5.42 -8.54
CA PHE A 183 -1.70 5.44 -7.56
C PHE A 183 -2.04 4.65 -6.29
N THR A 184 -3.25 4.82 -5.74
CA THR A 184 -3.68 4.05 -4.55
C THR A 184 -3.59 2.55 -4.80
N ALA A 185 -4.10 2.08 -5.94
CA ALA A 185 -4.04 0.66 -6.29
C ALA A 185 -2.60 0.16 -6.50
N ALA A 186 -1.74 0.96 -7.13
CA ALA A 186 -0.32 0.66 -7.30
C ALA A 186 0.42 0.61 -5.95
N HIS A 187 0.07 1.49 -5.01
CA HIS A 187 0.61 1.49 -3.66
C HIS A 187 0.29 0.18 -2.90
N GLU A 188 -0.95 -0.30 -2.96
CA GLU A 188 -1.32 -1.57 -2.33
C GLU A 188 -0.66 -2.77 -3.02
N LEU A 189 -0.48 -2.71 -4.35
CA LEU A 189 0.31 -3.70 -5.07
C LEU A 189 1.80 -3.65 -4.69
N ALA A 190 2.35 -2.47 -4.41
CA ALA A 190 3.74 -2.34 -3.95
C ALA A 190 3.96 -3.06 -2.62
N HIS A 191 3.02 -2.96 -1.68
CA HIS A 191 3.06 -3.76 -0.44
C HIS A 191 3.06 -5.27 -0.72
N MET A 192 2.23 -5.74 -1.64
CA MET A 192 2.21 -7.14 -2.05
C MET A 192 3.56 -7.57 -2.66
N LEU A 193 4.21 -6.69 -3.41
CA LEU A 193 5.52 -6.92 -4.03
C LEU A 193 6.70 -6.73 -3.05
N GLY A 194 6.42 -6.46 -1.77
CA GLY A 194 7.42 -6.47 -0.70
C GLY A 194 7.83 -5.09 -0.17
N ALA A 195 7.16 -4.01 -0.58
CA ALA A 195 7.34 -2.73 0.07
C ALA A 195 6.80 -2.79 1.50
N GLY A 196 7.69 -2.87 2.47
CA GLY A 196 7.34 -3.18 3.87
C GLY A 196 6.82 -2.00 4.67
N ASN A 197 7.00 -0.77 4.19
CA ASN A 197 6.51 0.45 4.84
C ASN A 197 5.87 1.39 3.81
N GLU A 198 5.11 2.36 4.30
CA GLU A 198 4.39 3.34 3.48
C GLU A 198 5.31 4.14 2.55
N GLY A 199 6.49 4.53 3.04
CA GLY A 199 7.45 5.30 2.26
C GLY A 199 7.96 4.52 1.05
N ALA A 200 8.36 3.26 1.24
CA ALA A 200 8.81 2.39 0.16
C ALA A 200 7.67 2.10 -0.84
N ALA A 201 6.44 1.89 -0.35
CA ALA A 201 5.27 1.67 -1.20
C ALA A 201 4.93 2.91 -2.03
N ASN A 202 5.00 4.10 -1.44
CA ASN A 202 4.78 5.36 -2.15
C ASN A 202 5.83 5.58 -3.25
N VAL A 203 7.12 5.35 -2.97
CA VAL A 203 8.19 5.48 -3.97
C VAL A 203 8.01 4.48 -5.10
N ALA A 204 7.73 3.20 -4.79
CA ALA A 204 7.51 2.16 -5.79
C ALA A 204 6.29 2.46 -6.68
N ALA A 205 5.17 2.87 -6.08
CA ALA A 205 3.96 3.23 -6.81
C ALA A 205 4.18 4.45 -7.71
N TYR A 206 4.88 5.48 -7.21
CA TYR A 206 5.19 6.67 -8.00
C TYR A 206 6.07 6.31 -9.21
N ALA A 207 7.17 5.61 -8.98
CA ALA A 207 8.10 5.21 -10.04
C ALA A 207 7.42 4.34 -11.11
N ALA A 208 6.47 3.48 -10.72
CA ALA A 208 5.72 2.67 -11.66
C ALA A 208 4.68 3.47 -12.46
N CYS A 209 4.01 4.43 -11.84
CA CYS A 209 2.88 5.13 -12.43
C CYS A 209 3.26 6.38 -13.22
N VAL A 210 4.33 7.10 -12.83
CA VAL A 210 4.62 8.47 -13.32
C VAL A 210 4.73 8.56 -14.85
N ASP A 211 5.31 7.55 -15.49
CA ASP A 211 5.52 7.50 -16.94
C ASP A 211 4.71 6.40 -17.64
N TYR A 212 3.85 5.68 -16.90
CA TYR A 212 3.08 4.56 -17.48
C TYR A 212 1.99 5.01 -18.44
N GLY A 213 1.42 6.18 -18.25
CA GLY A 213 0.36 6.72 -19.09
C GLY A 213 -0.31 7.93 -18.45
N ALA A 214 -1.17 8.61 -19.20
CA ALA A 214 -1.71 9.90 -18.79
C ALA A 214 -2.43 9.84 -17.41
N ALA A 215 -3.33 8.89 -17.21
CA ALA A 215 -4.09 8.81 -15.96
C ALA A 215 -3.29 8.27 -14.77
N ALA A 216 -2.43 7.28 -14.98
CA ALA A 216 -1.55 6.77 -13.92
C ALA A 216 -0.54 7.84 -13.52
N GLY A 217 0.08 8.52 -14.50
CA GLY A 217 1.00 9.62 -14.26
C GLY A 217 0.35 10.83 -13.58
N TYR A 218 -0.87 11.19 -14.00
CA TYR A 218 -1.65 12.22 -13.33
C TYR A 218 -1.93 11.89 -11.87
N SER A 219 -2.37 10.65 -11.60
CA SER A 219 -2.64 10.15 -10.25
C SER A 219 -1.39 10.18 -9.37
N ALA A 220 -0.24 9.73 -9.89
CA ALA A 220 1.02 9.74 -9.17
C ALA A 220 1.46 11.17 -8.79
N ARG A 221 1.35 12.12 -9.72
CA ARG A 221 1.68 13.53 -9.50
C ARG A 221 0.74 14.20 -8.49
N LEU A 222 -0.55 13.88 -8.53
CA LEU A 222 -1.51 14.38 -7.54
C LEU A 222 -1.15 13.93 -6.11
N TRP A 223 -0.83 12.66 -5.93
CA TRP A 223 -0.42 12.16 -4.62
C TRP A 223 0.91 12.74 -4.17
N ALA A 224 1.91 12.82 -5.08
CA ALA A 224 3.20 13.44 -4.78
C ALA A 224 3.04 14.91 -4.36
N LEU A 225 2.20 15.67 -5.09
CA LEU A 225 1.88 17.06 -4.74
C LEU A 225 1.21 17.15 -3.38
N LYS A 226 0.25 16.26 -3.08
CA LYS A 226 -0.44 16.23 -1.79
C LYS A 226 0.52 16.00 -0.63
N TYR A 227 1.47 15.05 -0.76
CA TYR A 227 2.49 14.80 0.24
C TYR A 227 3.46 15.97 0.39
N ALA A 228 3.91 16.56 -0.73
CA ALA A 228 4.81 17.70 -0.70
C ALA A 228 4.16 18.94 -0.02
N MET A 229 2.90 19.23 -0.34
CA MET A 229 2.14 20.29 0.32
C MET A 229 2.01 20.08 1.83
N GLY A 230 1.90 18.82 2.28
CA GLY A 230 1.84 18.47 3.71
C GLY A 230 3.09 18.83 4.49
N ARG A 231 4.22 19.08 3.83
CA ARG A 231 5.50 19.50 4.44
C ARG A 231 5.71 21.00 4.46
N LEU A 232 4.91 21.77 3.72
CA LEU A 232 5.04 23.22 3.65
C LEU A 232 4.37 23.89 4.86
N THR A 233 4.96 24.94 5.34
CA THR A 233 4.38 25.79 6.39
C THR A 233 3.11 26.48 5.90
N ASP A 234 3.12 26.94 4.64
CA ASP A 234 1.97 27.44 3.92
C ASP A 234 1.96 26.84 2.51
N ALA A 235 0.89 26.15 2.17
CA ALA A 235 0.69 25.50 0.87
C ALA A 235 -0.44 26.13 0.04
N ASN A 236 -1.09 27.20 0.54
CA ASN A 236 -2.27 27.78 -0.14
C ASN A 236 -1.95 28.30 -1.53
N TRP A 237 -0.74 28.83 -1.72
CA TRP A 237 -0.29 29.34 -3.02
C TRP A 237 -0.24 28.26 -4.12
N VAL A 238 -0.11 26.97 -3.77
CA VAL A 238 -0.08 25.86 -4.71
C VAL A 238 -1.41 25.78 -5.48
N TYR A 239 -2.53 25.98 -4.82
CA TYR A 239 -3.84 25.94 -5.45
C TYR A 239 -4.01 26.99 -6.54
N ALA A 240 -3.32 28.13 -6.46
CA ALA A 240 -3.35 29.18 -7.48
C ALA A 240 -2.61 28.79 -8.78
N LEU A 241 -1.78 27.74 -8.75
CA LEU A 241 -1.08 27.20 -9.92
C LEU A 241 -1.89 26.11 -10.66
N LEU A 242 -2.94 25.60 -10.05
CA LEU A 242 -3.72 24.47 -10.59
C LEU A 242 -4.95 24.97 -11.34
N SER A 243 -5.41 24.19 -12.34
CA SER A 243 -6.75 24.37 -12.87
C SER A 243 -7.79 24.07 -11.78
N ARG A 244 -9.01 24.59 -11.95
CA ARG A 244 -10.10 24.33 -11.02
C ARG A 244 -10.34 22.84 -10.82
N GLU A 245 -10.38 22.08 -11.92
CA GLU A 245 -10.62 20.63 -11.90
C GLU A 245 -9.52 19.88 -11.19
N THR A 246 -8.25 20.24 -11.41
CA THR A 246 -7.11 19.63 -10.72
C THR A 246 -7.11 19.97 -9.23
N ALA A 247 -7.48 21.18 -8.86
CA ALA A 247 -7.63 21.60 -7.47
C ALA A 247 -8.76 20.81 -6.75
N GLU A 248 -9.89 20.58 -7.45
CA GLU A 248 -10.99 19.74 -6.95
C GLU A 248 -10.56 18.29 -6.77
N ASP A 249 -9.81 17.72 -7.72
CA ASP A 249 -9.26 16.36 -7.61
C ASP A 249 -8.26 16.25 -6.43
N LEU A 250 -7.35 17.22 -6.28
CA LEU A 250 -6.39 17.29 -5.20
C LEU A 250 -7.07 17.40 -3.82
N ALA A 251 -8.17 18.15 -3.72
CA ALA A 251 -8.94 18.28 -2.50
C ALA A 251 -9.61 16.97 -2.07
N GLN A 252 -9.95 16.09 -3.03
CA GLN A 252 -10.53 14.78 -2.77
C GLN A 252 -9.49 13.73 -2.34
N ILE A 253 -8.20 13.96 -2.59
CA ILE A 253 -7.14 13.08 -2.07
C ILE A 253 -7.16 13.18 -0.54
N PRO A 254 -7.29 12.06 0.20
CA PRO A 254 -7.33 12.10 1.64
C PRO A 254 -6.05 12.72 2.19
N TRP A 255 -6.18 13.49 3.27
CA TRP A 255 -5.02 14.05 3.95
C TRP A 255 -4.19 12.90 4.53
N ALA A 256 -3.01 12.69 3.98
CA ALA A 256 -1.95 11.94 4.62
C ALA A 256 -1.17 12.96 5.44
N GLY A 257 -1.27 12.91 6.75
CA GLY A 257 -0.60 13.86 7.65
C GLY A 257 0.89 13.98 7.29
N GLY A 258 1.42 15.20 7.32
CA GLY A 258 2.87 15.41 7.12
C GLY A 258 3.66 14.75 8.24
N GLY A 259 4.79 14.13 7.89
CA GLY A 259 5.74 13.50 8.81
C GLY A 259 5.88 11.98 8.64
N GLY A 260 7.04 11.46 9.04
CA GLY A 260 7.33 10.03 9.06
C GLY A 260 7.49 9.42 7.66
N GLU A 261 6.87 8.26 7.45
CA GLU A 261 7.06 7.45 6.23
C GLU A 261 6.51 8.13 4.96
N TYR A 262 5.53 9.03 5.07
CA TYR A 262 4.99 9.80 3.94
C TYR A 262 5.99 10.80 3.35
N ASP A 263 6.95 11.27 4.16
CA ASP A 263 8.00 12.17 3.72
C ASP A 263 8.99 11.51 2.76
N THR A 264 9.09 10.17 2.78
CA THR A 264 10.07 9.41 1.98
C THR A 264 9.93 9.65 0.48
N LEU A 265 8.68 9.73 -0.04
CA LEU A 265 8.45 10.04 -1.45
C LEU A 265 8.93 11.45 -1.80
N VAL A 266 8.66 12.44 -0.95
CA VAL A 266 9.08 13.83 -1.16
C VAL A 266 10.62 13.93 -1.14
N ASP A 267 11.27 13.25 -0.20
CA ASP A 267 12.73 13.21 -0.10
C ASP A 267 13.36 12.52 -1.32
N TYR A 268 12.77 11.40 -1.79
CA TYR A 268 13.17 10.73 -3.03
C TYR A 268 13.08 11.67 -4.24
N LEU A 269 11.95 12.34 -4.43
CA LEU A 269 11.74 13.25 -5.55
C LEU A 269 12.68 14.45 -5.51
N CYS A 270 12.87 15.05 -4.34
CA CYS A 270 13.81 16.15 -4.17
C CYS A 270 15.29 15.73 -4.39
N ALA A 271 15.63 14.47 -4.17
CA ALA A 271 16.97 13.95 -4.44
C ALA A 271 17.18 13.60 -5.92
N SER A 272 16.12 13.26 -6.67
CA SER A 272 16.21 12.90 -8.09
C SER A 272 16.21 14.10 -9.05
N VAL A 273 15.87 15.30 -8.59
CA VAL A 273 15.82 16.56 -9.38
C VAL A 273 17.11 17.39 -9.23
N SER A 274 18.15 16.88 -8.59
CA SER A 274 19.43 17.59 -8.37
C SER A 274 20.42 17.45 -9.51
#